data_def208ddf2c384f9688373c4db354691
#
_entry.id   def208ddf2c384f9688373c4db354691
#
_cell.length_a   1.000
_cell.length_b   1.000
_cell.length_c   1.000
_cell.angle_alpha   90.00
_cell.angle_beta   90.00
_cell.angle_gamma   90.00
#
_symmetry.space_group_name_H-M   'P 1'
#
loop_
_entity.id
_entity.type
_entity.pdbx_description
1 polymer ?
#
loop_
_entity_poly.entity_id
_entity_poly.type
_entity_poly.pdbx_seq_one_letter_code
_entity_poly.pdbx_strand_id
1 'polypeptide(L)'
;MEATQLHSPTVNACRTHEICAGHRVFGHESKCSKIHGHNYSFEFHCNAEKLDAVGRVIDFSVIKSTLCRWLEDHWDHQFLVWEHDPIASSLEVADPDGVVRVPFNPTAENLAEHVLTVVAPELLADTGVRLQRLVLHETKKCWVEAQL
;
A
#
# COMPACT_ATOMS: atom_id res chain seq x y z
N MET A 1 -31.74 4.91 33.81
CA MET A 1 -31.71 4.42 32.42
C MET A 1 -30.56 5.12 31.70
N GLU A 2 -29.46 4.41 31.49
CA GLU A 2 -28.40 4.92 30.68
C GLU A 2 -28.88 4.93 29.23
N ALA A 3 -28.90 6.11 28.61
CA ALA A 3 -29.17 6.22 27.19
C ALA A 3 -28.03 5.52 26.43
N THR A 4 -28.36 4.44 25.76
CA THR A 4 -27.43 3.77 24.85
C THR A 4 -27.05 4.80 23.80
N GLN A 5 -25.79 5.28 23.85
CA GLN A 5 -25.25 6.20 22.88
C GLN A 5 -25.12 5.42 21.57
N LEU A 6 -26.10 5.64 20.68
CA LEU A 6 -26.02 5.11 19.30
C LEU A 6 -24.81 5.76 18.62
N HIS A 7 -23.73 5.00 18.47
CA HIS A 7 -22.59 5.45 17.67
C HIS A 7 -23.03 5.57 16.21
N SER A 8 -22.76 6.72 15.61
CA SER A 8 -22.95 6.91 14.17
C SER A 8 -22.11 5.88 13.41
N PRO A 9 -22.64 5.29 12.33
CA PRO A 9 -21.88 4.31 11.56
C PRO A 9 -20.64 4.96 10.92
N THR A 10 -19.54 4.20 10.88
CA THR A 10 -18.34 4.60 10.13
C THR A 10 -18.54 4.19 8.66
N VAL A 11 -18.34 5.14 7.75
CA VAL A 11 -18.44 4.89 6.31
C VAL A 11 -17.05 4.99 5.69
N ASN A 12 -16.64 3.96 4.98
CA ASN A 12 -15.38 3.93 4.25
C ASN A 12 -15.65 3.97 2.73
N ALA A 13 -14.88 4.76 2.02
CA ALA A 13 -14.77 4.68 0.56
C ALA A 13 -13.59 3.78 0.22
N CYS A 14 -13.82 2.76 -0.60
CA CYS A 14 -12.82 1.77 -0.92
C CYS A 14 -12.56 1.72 -2.41
N ARG A 15 -11.29 1.65 -2.79
CA ARG A 15 -10.85 1.42 -4.17
C ARG A 15 -9.73 0.40 -4.19
N THR A 16 -9.75 -0.47 -5.18
CA THR A 16 -8.67 -1.43 -5.43
C THR A 16 -7.79 -0.98 -6.58
N HIS A 17 -6.52 -1.37 -6.51
CA HIS A 17 -5.55 -1.17 -7.58
C HIS A 17 -4.57 -2.33 -7.63
N GLU A 18 -4.23 -2.78 -8.83
CA GLU A 18 -3.30 -3.89 -9.03
C GLU A 18 -2.03 -3.39 -9.73
N ILE A 19 -0.88 -3.83 -9.25
CA ILE A 19 0.43 -3.62 -9.87
C ILE A 19 1.18 -4.94 -9.99
N CYS A 20 2.14 -5.00 -10.88
CA CYS A 20 3.10 -6.10 -10.99
C CYS A 20 4.46 -5.62 -10.46
N ALA A 21 4.98 -6.27 -9.43
CA ALA A 21 6.26 -5.89 -8.85
C ALA A 21 7.06 -7.12 -8.44
N GLY A 22 8.39 -7.01 -8.51
CA GLY A 22 9.31 -8.02 -8.05
C GLY A 22 9.79 -7.73 -6.63
N HIS A 23 10.20 -8.77 -5.93
CA HIS A 23 10.88 -8.68 -4.64
C HIS A 23 11.62 -9.96 -4.29
N ARG A 24 12.38 -9.89 -3.22
CA ARG A 24 12.80 -11.04 -2.43
C ARG A 24 12.78 -10.66 -0.96
N VAL A 25 12.55 -11.63 -0.11
CA VAL A 25 12.61 -11.44 1.35
C VAL A 25 13.97 -11.93 1.83
N PHE A 26 14.88 -11.01 2.10
CA PHE A 26 16.22 -11.33 2.57
C PHE A 26 16.16 -12.00 3.94
N GLY A 27 16.84 -13.13 4.09
CA GLY A 27 16.83 -13.91 5.34
C GLY A 27 15.65 -14.87 5.48
N HIS A 28 14.75 -14.93 4.50
CA HIS A 28 13.68 -15.94 4.52
C HIS A 28 14.27 -17.35 4.37
N GLU A 29 13.75 -18.29 5.14
CA GLU A 29 14.24 -19.67 5.23
C GLU A 29 13.87 -20.55 4.05
N SER A 30 13.01 -20.08 3.14
CA SER A 30 12.51 -20.85 2.01
C SER A 30 12.51 -20.02 0.71
N LYS A 31 11.64 -20.37 -0.21
CA LYS A 31 11.58 -19.85 -1.58
C LYS A 31 11.36 -18.35 -1.70
N CYS A 32 10.77 -17.68 -0.70
CA CYS A 32 10.59 -16.23 -0.70
C CYS A 32 11.91 -15.45 -0.63
N SER A 33 13.02 -16.10 -0.29
CA SER A 33 14.36 -15.52 -0.38
C SER A 33 14.88 -15.41 -1.82
N LYS A 34 14.20 -16.05 -2.77
CA LYS A 34 14.57 -16.01 -4.18
C LYS A 34 13.94 -14.81 -4.86
N ILE A 35 14.55 -14.37 -5.95
CA ILE A 35 14.01 -13.33 -6.82
C ILE A 35 12.72 -13.84 -7.46
N HIS A 36 11.62 -13.14 -7.24
CA HIS A 36 10.31 -13.46 -7.80
C HIS A 36 9.41 -12.22 -7.79
N GLY A 37 8.17 -12.35 -8.19
CA GLY A 37 7.23 -11.24 -8.22
C GLY A 37 5.79 -11.70 -8.07
N HIS A 38 4.92 -10.72 -7.90
CA HIS A 38 3.49 -10.91 -7.74
C HIS A 38 2.70 -9.84 -8.49
N ASN A 39 1.44 -10.16 -8.78
CA ASN A 39 0.43 -9.16 -9.07
C ASN A 39 -0.18 -8.73 -7.73
N TYR A 40 0.39 -7.68 -7.16
CA TYR A 40 -0.08 -7.14 -5.89
C TYR A 40 -1.40 -6.41 -6.07
N SER A 41 -2.40 -6.74 -5.28
CA SER A 41 -3.67 -6.01 -5.27
C SER A 41 -3.81 -5.24 -3.96
N PHE A 42 -3.96 -3.94 -4.06
CA PHE A 42 -4.12 -3.01 -2.92
C PHE A 42 -5.59 -2.64 -2.80
N GLU A 43 -6.16 -2.77 -1.60
CA GLU A 43 -7.48 -2.25 -1.27
C GLU A 43 -7.31 -1.07 -0.31
N PHE A 44 -7.61 0.12 -0.80
CA PHE A 44 -7.55 1.35 -0.02
C PHE A 44 -8.91 1.62 0.63
N HIS A 45 -8.95 1.63 1.96
CA HIS A 45 -10.14 1.94 2.75
C HIS A 45 -9.96 3.31 3.39
N CYS A 46 -10.60 4.33 2.81
CA CYS A 46 -10.48 5.72 3.23
C CYS A 46 -11.70 6.15 4.05
N ASN A 47 -11.49 6.95 5.09
CA ASN A 47 -12.56 7.58 5.84
C ASN A 47 -12.31 9.06 6.09
N ALA A 48 -13.33 9.76 6.56
CA ALA A 48 -13.29 11.14 6.98
C ALA A 48 -14.19 11.32 8.21
N GLU A 49 -13.95 12.37 9.00
CA GLU A 49 -14.78 12.68 10.16
C GLU A 49 -16.23 12.96 9.77
N LYS A 50 -16.43 13.55 8.58
CA LYS A 50 -17.76 13.83 8.03
C LYS A 50 -17.74 13.69 6.52
N LEU A 51 -18.89 13.38 5.94
CA LEU A 51 -19.07 13.37 4.50
C LEU A 51 -19.00 14.80 3.92
N ASP A 52 -18.61 14.91 2.65
CA ASP A 52 -18.60 16.20 1.96
C ASP A 52 -20.02 16.72 1.64
N ALA A 53 -20.10 17.88 0.99
CA ALA A 53 -21.37 18.54 0.70
C ALA A 53 -22.35 17.74 -0.16
N VAL A 54 -21.84 16.74 -0.89
CA VAL A 54 -22.67 15.86 -1.74
C VAL A 54 -22.84 14.46 -1.15
N GLY A 55 -22.32 14.22 0.07
CA GLY A 55 -22.48 12.97 0.79
C GLY A 55 -21.41 11.92 0.56
N ARG A 56 -20.17 12.30 0.17
CA ARG A 56 -19.07 11.38 -0.08
C ARG A 56 -18.02 11.47 1.04
N VAL A 57 -17.34 10.35 1.29
CA VAL A 57 -16.06 10.36 2.01
C VAL A 57 -15.02 11.09 1.16
N ILE A 58 -14.88 10.66 -0.09
CA ILE A 58 -13.98 11.22 -1.10
C ILE A 58 -14.45 10.72 -2.47
N ASP A 59 -14.19 11.48 -3.51
CA ASP A 59 -14.39 10.99 -4.89
C ASP A 59 -13.39 9.86 -5.17
N PHE A 60 -13.87 8.74 -5.71
CA PHE A 60 -13.02 7.61 -6.05
C PHE A 60 -11.92 7.98 -7.05
N SER A 61 -12.14 8.99 -7.90
CA SER A 61 -11.14 9.49 -8.83
C SER A 61 -9.94 10.12 -8.11
N VAL A 62 -10.14 10.67 -6.91
CA VAL A 62 -9.05 11.22 -6.08
C VAL A 62 -8.19 10.10 -5.51
N ILE A 63 -8.77 8.99 -5.10
CA ILE A 63 -8.00 7.81 -4.68
C ILE A 63 -7.14 7.32 -5.86
N LYS A 64 -7.72 7.30 -7.07
CA LYS A 64 -7.01 6.93 -8.28
C LYS A 64 -5.83 7.86 -8.57
N SER A 65 -6.06 9.16 -8.57
CA SER A 65 -5.04 10.16 -8.92
C SER A 65 -3.98 10.39 -7.84
N THR A 66 -4.17 9.87 -6.65
CA THR A 66 -3.21 9.95 -5.52
C THR A 66 -2.58 8.59 -5.26
N LEU A 67 -3.26 7.72 -4.53
CA LEU A 67 -2.71 6.44 -4.06
C LEU A 67 -2.41 5.46 -5.20
N CYS A 68 -3.35 5.28 -6.11
CA CYS A 68 -3.14 4.38 -7.25
C CYS A 68 -2.04 4.91 -8.18
N ARG A 69 -2.04 6.21 -8.44
CA ARG A 69 -1.02 6.84 -9.27
C ARG A 69 0.37 6.73 -8.66
N TRP A 70 0.48 6.90 -7.34
CA TRP A 70 1.75 6.73 -6.64
C TRP A 70 2.32 5.31 -6.85
N LEU A 71 1.47 4.28 -6.74
CA LEU A 71 1.89 2.89 -6.99
C LEU A 71 2.39 2.69 -8.42
N GLU A 72 1.68 3.25 -9.40
CA GLU A 72 2.08 3.18 -10.81
C GLU A 72 3.43 3.87 -11.06
N ASP A 73 3.64 5.04 -10.44
CA ASP A 73 4.84 5.84 -10.67
C ASP A 73 6.07 5.30 -9.93
N HIS A 74 5.89 4.57 -8.83
CA HIS A 74 7.02 4.19 -7.96
C HIS A 74 7.28 2.69 -7.88
N TRP A 75 6.24 1.85 -7.90
CA TRP A 75 6.40 0.42 -7.64
C TRP A 75 5.98 -0.49 -8.80
N ASP A 76 5.08 -0.05 -9.66
CA ASP A 76 4.62 -0.87 -10.78
C ASP A 76 5.76 -1.15 -11.75
N HIS A 77 5.94 -2.44 -12.10
CA HIS A 77 7.04 -2.94 -12.94
C HIS A 77 8.44 -2.63 -12.38
N GLN A 78 8.56 -2.47 -11.07
CA GLN A 78 9.84 -2.31 -10.38
C GLN A 78 10.18 -3.55 -9.57
N PHE A 79 11.46 -3.78 -9.34
CA PHE A 79 11.96 -4.74 -8.37
C PHE A 79 12.24 -4.00 -7.06
N LEU A 80 11.51 -4.36 -6.01
CA LEU A 80 11.66 -3.75 -4.69
C LEU A 80 12.70 -4.54 -3.89
N VAL A 81 13.76 -3.88 -3.49
CA VAL A 81 14.86 -4.50 -2.74
C VAL A 81 15.16 -3.71 -1.47
N TRP A 82 15.39 -4.41 -0.38
CA TRP A 82 15.84 -3.77 0.86
C TRP A 82 17.21 -3.11 0.62
N GLU A 83 17.37 -1.87 1.08
CA GLU A 83 18.61 -1.11 0.87
C GLU A 83 19.86 -1.80 1.44
N HIS A 84 19.69 -2.67 2.44
CA HIS A 84 20.78 -3.47 3.04
C HIS A 84 20.88 -4.90 2.49
N ASP A 85 20.10 -5.24 1.47
CA ASP A 85 20.21 -6.54 0.83
C ASP A 85 21.53 -6.61 0.03
N PRO A 86 22.35 -7.66 0.26
CA PRO A 86 23.63 -7.80 -0.44
C PRO A 86 23.53 -7.82 -1.98
N ILE A 87 22.38 -8.20 -2.55
CA ILE A 87 22.21 -8.23 -4.02
C ILE A 87 21.74 -6.90 -4.61
N ALA A 88 21.42 -5.90 -3.81
CA ALA A 88 20.84 -4.64 -4.30
C ALA A 88 21.69 -3.97 -5.39
N SER A 89 23.00 -3.84 -5.17
CA SER A 89 23.91 -3.25 -6.16
C SER A 89 23.99 -4.05 -7.45
N SER A 90 23.97 -5.38 -7.38
CA SER A 90 24.00 -6.24 -8.57
C SER A 90 22.72 -6.12 -9.38
N LEU A 91 21.57 -5.99 -8.73
CA LEU A 91 20.30 -5.77 -9.40
C LEU A 91 20.27 -4.42 -10.12
N GLU A 92 20.78 -3.37 -9.49
CA GLU A 92 20.86 -2.03 -10.09
C GLU A 92 21.81 -1.99 -11.30
N VAL A 93 22.88 -2.77 -11.28
CA VAL A 93 23.77 -2.92 -12.45
C VAL A 93 23.06 -3.64 -13.59
N ALA A 94 22.27 -4.68 -13.27
CA ALA A 94 21.55 -5.47 -14.26
C ALA A 94 20.40 -4.70 -14.91
N ASP A 95 19.67 -3.90 -14.12
CA ASP A 95 18.53 -3.10 -14.58
C ASP A 95 18.47 -1.77 -13.81
N PRO A 96 19.21 -0.75 -14.27
CA PRO A 96 19.34 0.52 -13.54
C PRO A 96 18.02 1.26 -13.30
N ASP A 97 17.07 1.12 -14.21
CA ASP A 97 15.80 1.82 -14.15
C ASP A 97 14.66 0.96 -13.56
N GLY A 98 14.93 -0.31 -13.30
CA GLY A 98 13.93 -1.29 -12.88
C GLY A 98 13.98 -1.66 -11.40
N VAL A 99 14.84 -1.02 -10.60
CA VAL A 99 15.07 -1.36 -9.18
C VAL A 99 14.79 -0.18 -8.27
N VAL A 100 14.03 -0.42 -7.22
CA VAL A 100 13.74 0.56 -6.15
C VAL A 100 14.28 0.02 -4.84
N ARG A 101 15.18 0.76 -4.21
CA ARG A 101 15.61 0.47 -2.84
C ARG A 101 14.55 0.97 -1.86
N VAL A 102 14.15 0.11 -0.95
CA VAL A 102 13.24 0.46 0.15
C VAL A 102 13.97 0.34 1.49
N PRO A 103 13.60 1.15 2.49
CA PRO A 103 14.29 1.16 3.78
C PRO A 103 13.87 0.02 4.72
N PHE A 104 13.27 -1.01 4.18
CA PHE A 104 12.78 -2.20 4.91
C PHE A 104 12.90 -3.44 4.03
N ASN A 105 12.86 -4.60 4.64
CA ASN A 105 12.75 -5.85 3.90
C ASN A 105 11.34 -5.91 3.24
N PRO A 106 11.22 -6.05 1.92
CA PRO A 106 9.95 -5.84 1.20
C PRO A 106 8.98 -7.01 1.32
N THR A 107 8.61 -7.35 2.55
CA THR A 107 7.49 -8.23 2.85
C THR A 107 6.17 -7.50 2.55
N ALA A 108 5.09 -8.25 2.35
CA ALA A 108 3.76 -7.65 2.16
C ALA A 108 3.38 -6.77 3.37
N GLU A 109 3.74 -7.20 4.58
CA GLU A 109 3.50 -6.47 5.82
C GLU A 109 4.18 -5.10 5.81
N ASN A 110 5.47 -5.05 5.50
CA ASN A 110 6.23 -3.80 5.47
C ASN A 110 5.81 -2.89 4.32
N LEU A 111 5.46 -3.45 3.17
CA LEU A 111 4.92 -2.67 2.04
C LEU A 111 3.58 -2.02 2.43
N ALA A 112 2.68 -2.77 3.05
CA ALA A 112 1.39 -2.24 3.49
C ALA A 112 1.53 -1.17 4.58
N GLU A 113 2.37 -1.41 5.57
CA GLU A 113 2.65 -0.45 6.64
C GLU A 113 3.23 0.86 6.08
N HIS A 114 4.18 0.77 5.17
CA HIS A 114 4.81 1.95 4.55
C HIS A 114 3.80 2.81 3.79
N VAL A 115 2.94 2.18 2.98
CA VAL A 115 1.90 2.93 2.26
C VAL A 115 0.92 3.57 3.23
N LEU A 116 0.50 2.86 4.26
CA LEU A 116 -0.46 3.35 5.24
C LEU A 116 0.07 4.52 6.07
N THR A 117 1.32 4.43 6.53
CA THR A 117 1.88 5.35 7.54
C THR A 117 2.76 6.46 6.96
N VAL A 118 3.32 6.28 5.77
CA VAL A 118 4.23 7.24 5.15
C VAL A 118 3.63 7.86 3.88
N VAL A 119 3.23 7.02 2.93
CA VAL A 119 2.79 7.49 1.61
C VAL A 119 1.42 8.16 1.67
N ALA A 120 0.43 7.49 2.24
CA ALA A 120 -0.94 7.99 2.25
C ALA A 120 -1.13 9.28 3.04
N PRO A 121 -0.52 9.48 4.23
CA PRO A 121 -0.64 10.73 4.95
C PRO A 121 -0.15 11.94 4.17
N GLU A 122 0.92 11.80 3.41
CA GLU A 122 1.47 12.87 2.57
C GLU A 122 0.53 13.19 1.40
N LEU A 123 0.08 12.16 0.69
CA LEU A 123 -0.77 12.33 -0.50
C LEU A 123 -2.18 12.83 -0.19
N LEU A 124 -2.70 12.54 0.99
CA LEU A 124 -4.06 12.90 1.41
C LEU A 124 -4.10 14.08 2.39
N ALA A 125 -2.96 14.74 2.66
CA ALA A 125 -2.82 15.76 3.71
C ALA A 125 -3.85 16.88 3.65
N ASP A 126 -4.19 17.35 2.45
CA ASP A 126 -5.08 18.52 2.25
C ASP A 126 -6.52 18.11 1.92
N THR A 127 -6.87 16.84 2.02
CA THR A 127 -8.19 16.33 1.61
C THR A 127 -9.20 16.24 2.75
N GLY A 128 -8.76 16.24 4.00
CA GLY A 128 -9.59 15.91 5.16
C GLY A 128 -9.91 14.42 5.27
N VAL A 129 -9.31 13.59 4.42
CA VAL A 129 -9.52 12.16 4.33
C VAL A 129 -8.27 11.41 4.77
N ARG A 130 -8.47 10.27 5.35
CA ARG A 130 -7.40 9.41 5.86
C ARG A 130 -7.54 8.01 5.29
N LEU A 131 -6.42 7.42 4.89
CA LEU A 131 -6.36 5.98 4.66
C LEU A 131 -6.41 5.30 6.02
N GLN A 132 -7.53 4.67 6.33
CA GLN A 132 -7.78 4.02 7.62
C GLN A 132 -7.24 2.59 7.66
N ARG A 133 -7.36 1.90 6.55
CA ARG A 133 -7.01 0.49 6.41
C ARG A 133 -6.54 0.22 5.00
N LEU A 134 -5.50 -0.60 4.90
CA LEU A 134 -4.97 -1.10 3.65
C LEU A 134 -4.94 -2.62 3.69
N VAL A 135 -5.53 -3.26 2.70
CA VAL A 135 -5.40 -4.71 2.48
C VAL A 135 -4.51 -4.92 1.27
N LEU A 136 -3.44 -5.68 1.45
CA LEU A 136 -2.49 -5.99 0.38
C LEU A 136 -2.49 -7.48 0.11
N HIS A 137 -3.01 -7.86 -1.05
CA HIS A 137 -2.97 -9.23 -1.54
C HIS A 137 -1.68 -9.48 -2.30
N GLU A 138 -0.85 -10.37 -1.80
CA GLU A 138 0.34 -10.84 -2.49
C GLU A 138 -0.04 -11.89 -3.54
N THR A 139 -0.97 -12.77 -3.18
CA THR A 139 -1.62 -13.74 -4.06
C THR A 139 -3.13 -13.73 -3.80
N LYS A 140 -3.89 -14.49 -4.57
CA LYS A 140 -5.33 -14.70 -4.31
C LYS A 140 -5.62 -15.41 -2.98
N LYS A 141 -4.61 -16.07 -2.41
CA LYS A 141 -4.75 -16.88 -1.19
C LYS A 141 -4.16 -16.23 0.04
N CYS A 142 -3.26 -15.27 -0.12
CA CYS A 142 -2.49 -14.71 0.98
C CYS A 142 -2.48 -13.18 0.90
N TRP A 143 -2.89 -12.55 1.97
CA TRP A 143 -2.90 -11.10 2.10
C TRP A 143 -2.59 -10.67 3.51
N VAL A 144 -2.25 -9.42 3.65
CA VAL A 144 -2.04 -8.74 4.93
C VAL A 144 -2.96 -7.55 5.05
N GLU A 145 -3.25 -7.14 6.27
CA GLU A 145 -4.02 -5.96 6.58
C GLU A 145 -3.22 -5.06 7.51
N ALA A 146 -3.14 -3.79 7.18
CA ALA A 146 -2.60 -2.75 8.04
C ALA A 146 -3.71 -1.72 8.30
N GLN A 147 -3.88 -1.30 9.55
CA GLN A 147 -4.91 -0.31 9.93
C GLN A 147 -4.40 0.58 11.04
N LEU A 148 -4.91 1.80 11.08
CA LEU A 148 -4.62 2.79 12.13
C LEU A 148 -5.39 2.49 13.40
#